data_18e7d982bc5cbb31fbbb005169e75547
#
_entry.id   18e7d982bc5cbb31fbbb005169e75547
#
_cell.length_a   1.000
_cell.length_b   1.000
_cell.length_c   1.000
_cell.angle_alpha   90.00
_cell.angle_beta   90.00
_cell.angle_gamma   90.00
#
_symmetry.space_group_name_H-M   'P 1'
#
loop_
_entity.id
_entity.type
_entity.pdbx_description
1 polymer ?
#
loop_
_entity_poly.entity_id
_entity_poly.type
_entity_poly.pdbx_seq_one_letter_code
_entity_poly.pdbx_strand_id
1 'polypeptide(L)'
;MHTRDSGRVQDKLINRLERQEKQRAFQQGRFFRFKLPEIHNKLRQTLLEEKIIETDNAAAVSDAILKGLKMALNSSEFDFKYFVSPIRNLVPRPNPYSLYMTQYLMEVLINDPEVIDIYGTDEDIYHAVNRVISQSRIHFEKVEKEITDQLARNKSLTPGSNEYRITMDRLLRERVGDPQK
;
A
#
# COMPACT_ATOMS: atom_id res chain seq x y z
N MET A 1 -8.55 -45.53 12.06
CA MET A 1 -7.38 -45.41 11.21
C MET A 1 -7.50 -44.25 10.17
N HIS A 2 -8.12 -43.12 10.55
CA HIS A 2 -8.37 -41.98 9.63
C HIS A 2 -7.77 -40.64 10.06
N THR A 3 -6.83 -40.65 11.01
CA THR A 3 -6.26 -39.38 11.55
C THR A 3 -4.99 -38.86 10.84
N ARG A 4 -4.45 -39.62 9.89
CA ARG A 4 -3.21 -39.21 9.18
C ARG A 4 -3.44 -38.36 7.93
N ASP A 5 -4.65 -38.34 7.36
CA ASP A 5 -4.93 -37.58 6.14
C ASP A 5 -5.36 -36.13 6.42
N SER A 6 -5.96 -35.83 7.57
CA SER A 6 -6.42 -34.49 7.90
C SER A 6 -5.27 -33.49 8.08
N GLY A 7 -4.15 -33.93 8.64
CA GLY A 7 -2.96 -33.07 8.82
C GLY A 7 -2.36 -32.63 7.49
N ARG A 8 -2.25 -33.52 6.52
CA ARG A 8 -1.70 -33.20 5.19
C ARG A 8 -2.59 -32.24 4.38
N VAL A 9 -3.90 -32.36 4.54
CA VAL A 9 -4.86 -31.44 3.88
C VAL A 9 -4.76 -30.06 4.50
N GLN A 10 -4.68 -29.97 5.82
CA GLN A 10 -4.49 -28.69 6.54
C GLN A 10 -3.17 -28.03 6.15
N ASP A 11 -2.06 -28.78 6.11
CA ASP A 11 -0.75 -28.25 5.70
C ASP A 11 -0.78 -27.71 4.26
N LYS A 12 -1.46 -28.40 3.36
CA LYS A 12 -1.62 -27.92 1.97
C LYS A 12 -2.43 -26.62 1.89
N LEU A 13 -3.49 -26.51 2.70
CA LEU A 13 -4.30 -25.29 2.76
C LEU A 13 -3.53 -24.13 3.35
N ILE A 14 -2.79 -24.33 4.45
CA ILE A 14 -1.93 -23.33 5.06
C ILE A 14 -0.87 -22.84 4.07
N ASN A 15 -0.16 -23.74 3.42
CA ASN A 15 0.85 -23.42 2.42
C ASN A 15 0.27 -22.66 1.21
N ARG A 16 -0.97 -22.97 0.83
CA ARG A 16 -1.67 -22.23 -0.24
C ARG A 16 -2.01 -20.81 0.19
N LEU A 17 -2.52 -20.63 1.41
CA LEU A 17 -2.86 -19.33 1.97
C LEU A 17 -1.61 -18.47 2.14
N GLU A 18 -0.52 -19.02 2.66
CA GLU A 18 0.76 -18.32 2.80
C GLU A 18 1.31 -17.86 1.45
N ARG A 19 1.22 -18.70 0.41
CA ARG A 19 1.61 -18.30 -0.95
C ARG A 19 0.76 -17.18 -1.50
N GLN A 20 -0.55 -17.22 -1.27
CA GLN A 20 -1.47 -16.16 -1.68
C GLN A 20 -1.18 -14.84 -0.96
N GLU A 21 -0.91 -14.89 0.35
CA GLU A 21 -0.54 -13.71 1.14
C GLU A 21 0.79 -13.10 0.67
N LYS A 22 1.81 -13.92 0.43
CA LYS A 22 3.09 -13.46 -0.12
C LYS A 22 2.94 -12.82 -1.50
N GLN A 23 2.11 -13.40 -2.35
CA GLN A 23 1.83 -12.85 -3.67
C GLN A 23 1.08 -11.52 -3.59
N ARG A 24 0.09 -11.41 -2.71
CA ARG A 24 -0.62 -10.15 -2.45
C ARG A 24 0.32 -9.08 -1.89
N ALA A 25 1.16 -9.42 -0.92
CA ALA A 25 2.15 -8.51 -0.35
C ALA A 25 3.14 -8.01 -1.42
N PHE A 26 3.59 -8.87 -2.31
CA PHE A 26 4.46 -8.50 -3.43
C PHE A 26 3.76 -7.54 -4.40
N GLN A 27 2.53 -7.80 -4.78
CA GLN A 27 1.73 -6.93 -5.64
C GLN A 27 1.47 -5.57 -4.99
N GLN A 28 1.18 -5.54 -3.70
CA GLN A 28 0.98 -4.31 -2.93
C GLN A 28 2.26 -3.48 -2.86
N GLY A 29 3.40 -4.10 -2.58
CA GLY A 29 4.70 -3.44 -2.54
C GLY A 29 5.07 -2.81 -3.88
N ARG A 30 4.80 -3.50 -4.99
CA ARG A 30 5.02 -2.98 -6.34
C ARG A 30 4.17 -1.74 -6.63
N PHE A 31 2.88 -1.82 -6.39
CA PHE A 31 1.95 -0.69 -6.52
C PHE A 31 2.45 0.53 -5.75
N PHE A 32 2.83 0.36 -4.51
CA PHE A 32 3.30 1.45 -3.65
C PHE A 32 4.57 2.12 -4.17
N ARG A 33 5.54 1.35 -4.62
CA ARG A 33 6.79 1.89 -5.16
C ARG A 33 6.56 2.79 -6.36
N PHE A 34 5.65 2.41 -7.24
CA PHE A 34 5.30 3.21 -8.42
C PHE A 34 4.43 4.42 -8.07
N LYS A 35 3.52 4.28 -7.12
CA LYS A 35 2.52 5.31 -6.80
C LYS A 35 2.85 6.17 -5.57
N LEU A 36 3.98 5.94 -4.92
CA LEU A 36 4.37 6.68 -3.72
C LEU A 36 4.33 8.21 -3.89
N PRO A 37 4.86 8.82 -4.96
CA PRO A 37 4.79 10.26 -5.13
C PRO A 37 3.37 10.80 -5.24
N GLU A 38 2.50 10.10 -5.95
CA GLU A 38 1.08 10.48 -6.09
C GLU A 38 0.34 10.34 -4.77
N ILE A 39 0.53 9.23 -4.07
CA ILE A 39 -0.07 8.97 -2.75
C ILE A 39 0.38 10.04 -1.76
N HIS A 40 1.67 10.35 -1.72
CA HIS A 40 2.24 11.37 -0.86
C HIS A 40 1.59 12.75 -1.10
N ASN A 41 1.51 13.19 -2.35
CA ASN A 41 0.91 14.48 -2.69
C ASN A 41 -0.58 14.54 -2.32
N LYS A 42 -1.33 13.49 -2.64
CA LYS A 42 -2.76 13.43 -2.33
C LYS A 42 -3.04 13.35 -0.83
N LEU A 43 -2.24 12.61 -0.07
CA LEU A 43 -2.37 12.55 1.38
C LEU A 43 -2.05 13.88 2.03
N ARG A 44 -0.95 14.51 1.65
CA ARG A 44 -0.59 15.84 2.12
C ARG A 44 -1.72 16.84 1.87
N GLN A 45 -2.22 16.86 0.66
CA GLN A 45 -3.31 17.74 0.26
C GLN A 45 -4.58 17.47 1.08
N THR A 46 -4.99 16.22 1.17
CA THR A 46 -6.20 15.82 1.92
C THR A 46 -6.11 16.18 3.40
N LEU A 47 -4.99 15.85 4.05
CA LEU A 47 -4.81 16.09 5.49
C LEU A 47 -4.77 17.58 5.83
N LEU A 48 -4.21 18.41 4.97
CA LEU A 48 -4.15 19.86 5.17
C LEU A 48 -5.44 20.58 4.75
N GLU A 49 -6.01 20.25 3.59
CA GLU A 49 -7.22 20.91 3.08
C GLU A 49 -8.48 20.55 3.88
N GLU A 50 -8.61 19.30 4.32
CA GLU A 50 -9.71 18.87 5.17
C GLU A 50 -9.51 19.27 6.65
N LYS A 51 -8.43 20.00 6.95
CA LYS A 51 -8.09 20.48 8.29
C LYS A 51 -8.01 19.36 9.35
N ILE A 52 -7.56 18.20 8.92
CA ILE A 52 -7.29 17.09 9.84
C ILE A 52 -6.04 17.38 10.66
N ILE A 53 -5.07 18.06 10.06
CA ILE A 53 -3.80 18.45 10.66
C ILE A 53 -3.66 19.96 10.58
N GLU A 54 -3.22 20.56 11.69
CA GLU A 54 -2.83 21.97 11.76
C GLU A 54 -1.31 22.10 11.83
N THR A 55 -0.75 22.95 11.00
CA THR A 55 0.68 23.26 10.99
C THR A 55 0.93 24.65 10.41
N ASP A 56 1.96 25.33 10.92
CA ASP A 56 2.52 26.54 10.32
C ASP A 56 3.65 26.23 9.32
N ASN A 57 4.06 24.96 9.22
CA ASN A 57 5.14 24.50 8.35
C ASN A 57 4.68 23.31 7.51
N ALA A 58 3.96 23.59 6.42
CA ALA A 58 3.44 22.55 5.55
C ALA A 58 4.54 21.70 4.89
N ALA A 59 5.72 22.26 4.65
CA ALA A 59 6.86 21.53 4.09
C ALA A 59 7.37 20.45 5.05
N ALA A 60 7.52 20.77 6.33
CA ALA A 60 7.95 19.81 7.34
C ALA A 60 6.94 18.68 7.53
N VAL A 61 5.63 18.99 7.53
CA VAL A 61 4.58 17.98 7.59
C VAL A 61 4.56 17.10 6.36
N SER A 62 4.78 17.67 5.18
CA SER A 62 4.94 16.92 3.93
C SER A 62 6.08 15.91 4.02
N ASP A 63 7.23 16.32 4.57
CA ASP A 63 8.38 15.43 4.78
C ASP A 63 8.09 14.33 5.80
N ALA A 64 7.36 14.64 6.86
CA ALA A 64 6.93 13.66 7.86
C ALA A 64 5.98 12.60 7.26
N ILE A 65 5.03 13.02 6.43
CA ILE A 65 4.13 12.11 5.72
C ILE A 65 4.94 11.18 4.81
N LEU A 66 5.88 11.73 4.04
CA LEU A 66 6.74 10.93 3.17
C LEU A 66 7.58 9.93 3.98
N LYS A 67 8.12 10.34 5.12
CA LYS A 67 8.86 9.46 6.03
C LYS A 67 7.98 8.29 6.51
N GLY A 68 6.76 8.55 6.94
CA GLY A 68 5.82 7.51 7.35
C GLY A 68 5.48 6.52 6.23
N LEU A 69 5.25 7.01 5.01
CA LEU A 69 5.01 6.19 3.85
C LEU A 69 6.22 5.31 3.49
N LYS A 70 7.42 5.86 3.57
CA LYS A 70 8.67 5.10 3.34
C LYS A 70 8.92 4.06 4.43
N MET A 71 8.63 4.36 5.67
CA MET A 71 8.71 3.38 6.77
C MET A 71 7.80 2.18 6.48
N ALA A 72 6.58 2.43 6.08
CA ALA A 72 5.64 1.36 5.70
C ALA A 72 6.11 0.56 4.48
N LEU A 73 6.65 1.25 3.47
CA LEU A 73 7.18 0.61 2.25
C LEU A 73 8.36 -0.33 2.53
N ASN A 74 9.25 0.08 3.43
CA ASN A 74 10.48 -0.65 3.76
C ASN A 74 10.29 -1.66 4.89
N SER A 75 9.11 -1.75 5.46
CA SER A 75 8.80 -2.74 6.47
C SER A 75 8.78 -4.13 5.84
N SER A 76 9.58 -5.04 6.38
CA SER A 76 9.65 -6.42 5.92
C SER A 76 8.55 -7.32 6.50
N GLU A 77 7.92 -6.88 7.58
CA GLU A 77 6.91 -7.64 8.29
C GLU A 77 5.62 -6.85 8.39
N PHE A 78 4.59 -7.34 7.70
CA PHE A 78 3.22 -6.87 7.86
C PHE A 78 2.58 -7.56 9.07
N ASP A 79 3.10 -7.33 10.27
CA ASP A 79 2.49 -7.86 11.47
C ASP A 79 1.32 -6.98 11.91
N PHE A 80 0.20 -7.16 11.22
CA PHE A 80 -1.04 -6.44 11.47
C PHE A 80 -1.64 -6.70 12.87
N LYS A 81 -1.15 -7.69 13.61
CA LYS A 81 -1.70 -8.02 14.92
C LYS A 81 -1.38 -6.98 15.98
N TYR A 82 -0.19 -6.39 15.92
CA TYR A 82 0.30 -5.50 16.98
C TYR A 82 -0.02 -4.02 16.74
N PHE A 83 0.03 -3.58 15.48
CA PHE A 83 -0.04 -2.15 15.15
C PHE A 83 -1.45 -1.62 14.91
N VAL A 84 -2.37 -2.45 14.45
CA VAL A 84 -3.66 -1.98 13.94
C VAL A 84 -4.86 -2.34 14.78
N SER A 85 -4.68 -2.99 15.94
CA SER A 85 -5.81 -3.45 16.73
C SER A 85 -6.74 -2.36 17.23
N PRO A 86 -6.30 -1.15 17.68
CA PRO A 86 -7.21 -0.10 18.09
C PRO A 86 -8.08 0.41 16.96
N ILE A 87 -7.50 0.69 15.78
CA ILE A 87 -8.23 1.22 14.64
C ILE A 87 -9.12 0.14 14.02
N ARG A 88 -8.68 -1.10 14.01
CA ARG A 88 -9.43 -2.24 13.47
C ARG A 88 -10.81 -2.40 14.12
N ASN A 89 -10.91 -2.13 15.40
CA ASN A 89 -12.17 -2.25 16.14
C ASN A 89 -13.17 -1.11 15.84
N LEU A 90 -12.68 0.01 15.31
CA LEU A 90 -13.50 1.18 14.98
C LEU A 90 -14.11 1.11 13.59
N VAL A 91 -13.50 0.37 12.68
CA VAL A 91 -13.88 0.35 11.27
C VAL A 91 -14.40 -1.04 10.86
N PRO A 92 -15.66 -1.15 10.37
CA PRO A 92 -16.15 -2.40 9.82
C PRO A 92 -15.39 -2.81 8.56
N ARG A 93 -14.94 -4.06 8.48
CA ARG A 93 -14.23 -4.62 7.33
C ARG A 93 -13.08 -3.74 6.82
N PRO A 94 -12.11 -3.41 7.67
CA PRO A 94 -11.04 -2.51 7.29
C PRO A 94 -10.14 -3.12 6.20
N ASN A 95 -9.61 -2.25 5.33
CA ASN A 95 -8.52 -2.65 4.45
C ASN A 95 -7.22 -2.75 5.27
N PRO A 96 -6.61 -3.93 5.40
CA PRO A 96 -5.42 -4.12 6.24
C PRO A 96 -4.26 -3.22 5.85
N TYR A 97 -4.13 -2.94 4.57
CA TYR A 97 -3.08 -2.11 4.02
C TYR A 97 -3.23 -0.65 4.40
N SER A 98 -4.43 -0.12 4.30
CA SER A 98 -4.75 1.24 4.72
C SER A 98 -4.64 1.42 6.24
N LEU A 99 -4.98 0.40 7.01
CA LEU A 99 -4.75 0.38 8.46
C LEU A 99 -3.26 0.51 8.80
N TYR A 100 -2.44 -0.27 8.15
CA TYR A 100 -1.00 -0.28 8.35
C TYR A 100 -0.37 1.08 8.00
N MET A 101 -0.75 1.65 6.87
CA MET A 101 -0.34 3.01 6.49
C MET A 101 -0.76 4.05 7.50
N THR A 102 -2.00 4.00 7.95
CA THR A 102 -2.54 4.92 8.95
C THR A 102 -1.72 4.85 10.23
N GLN A 103 -1.34 3.66 10.68
CA GLN A 103 -0.53 3.49 11.88
C GLN A 103 0.84 4.18 11.76
N TYR A 104 1.55 4.00 10.65
CA TYR A 104 2.83 4.68 10.45
C TYR A 104 2.70 6.19 10.30
N LEU A 105 1.67 6.65 9.60
CA LEU A 105 1.38 8.08 9.49
C LEU A 105 1.08 8.71 10.84
N MET A 106 0.24 8.09 11.64
CA MET A 106 -0.07 8.55 13.00
C MET A 106 1.18 8.64 13.86
N GLU A 107 2.03 7.63 13.82
CA GLU A 107 3.28 7.62 14.57
C GLU A 107 4.19 8.80 14.22
N VAL A 108 4.40 9.06 12.93
CA VAL A 108 5.27 10.17 12.53
C VAL A 108 4.63 11.53 12.78
N LEU A 109 3.33 11.67 12.61
CA LEU A 109 2.62 12.94 12.82
C LEU A 109 2.52 13.32 14.30
N ILE A 110 2.24 12.37 15.18
CA ILE A 110 2.19 12.59 16.64
C ILE A 110 3.55 13.00 17.18
N ASN A 111 4.62 12.45 16.64
CA ASN A 111 6.00 12.74 17.08
C ASN A 111 6.64 13.94 16.36
N ASP A 112 5.99 14.54 15.37
CA ASP A 112 6.53 15.68 14.64
C ASP A 112 6.26 16.99 15.39
N PRO A 113 7.28 17.77 15.78
CA PRO A 113 7.12 19.03 16.51
C PRO A 113 6.45 20.13 15.68
N GLU A 114 6.45 20.03 14.35
CA GLU A 114 5.82 20.99 13.45
C GLU A 114 4.32 20.75 13.25
N VAL A 115 3.79 19.63 13.74
CA VAL A 115 2.36 19.38 13.82
C VAL A 115 1.83 20.01 15.10
N ILE A 116 1.03 21.08 14.94
CA ILE A 116 0.47 21.82 16.06
C ILE A 116 -0.64 21.02 16.72
N ASP A 117 -1.58 20.52 15.91
CA ASP A 117 -2.69 19.71 16.39
C ASP A 117 -3.20 18.75 15.30
N ILE A 118 -3.85 17.69 15.74
CA ILE A 118 -4.51 16.69 14.90
C ILE A 118 -5.99 16.68 15.31
N TYR A 119 -6.86 17.23 14.46
CA TYR A 119 -8.29 17.34 14.72
C TYR A 119 -9.10 16.14 14.29
N GLY A 120 -8.54 15.30 13.40
CA GLY A 120 -9.18 14.08 12.96
C GLY A 120 -9.06 12.95 13.99
N THR A 121 -10.08 12.12 14.09
CA THR A 121 -9.98 10.85 14.80
C THR A 121 -9.12 9.86 14.02
N ASP A 122 -8.67 8.78 14.67
CA ASP A 122 -7.95 7.71 14.00
C ASP A 122 -8.76 7.13 12.83
N GLU A 123 -10.08 7.06 12.99
CA GLU A 123 -11.02 6.63 11.97
C GLU A 123 -11.06 7.60 10.77
N ASP A 124 -11.10 8.92 11.02
CA ASP A 124 -11.07 9.94 9.97
C ASP A 124 -9.80 9.87 9.15
N ILE A 125 -8.65 9.70 9.80
CA ILE A 125 -7.35 9.55 9.14
C ILE A 125 -7.30 8.25 8.33
N TYR A 126 -7.79 7.15 8.89
CA TYR A 126 -7.92 5.89 8.17
C TYR A 126 -8.76 6.05 6.89
N HIS A 127 -9.91 6.70 6.97
CA HIS A 127 -10.78 6.90 5.80
C HIS A 127 -10.12 7.78 4.73
N ALA A 128 -9.40 8.83 5.13
CA ALA A 128 -8.61 9.65 4.21
C ALA A 128 -7.52 8.84 3.51
N VAL A 129 -6.75 8.08 4.26
CA VAL A 129 -5.70 7.18 3.74
C VAL A 129 -6.28 6.14 2.80
N ASN A 130 -7.35 5.47 3.21
CA ASN A 130 -8.00 4.42 2.41
C ASN A 130 -8.55 4.96 1.09
N ARG A 131 -9.16 6.14 1.11
CA ARG A 131 -9.67 6.81 -0.09
C ARG A 131 -8.55 7.10 -1.08
N VAL A 132 -7.45 7.69 -0.63
CA VAL A 132 -6.29 8.02 -1.49
C VAL A 132 -5.66 6.76 -2.06
N ILE A 133 -5.42 5.75 -1.24
CA ILE A 133 -4.82 4.49 -1.67
C ILE A 133 -5.71 3.75 -2.67
N SER A 134 -7.01 3.69 -2.41
CA SER A 134 -7.97 3.02 -3.30
C SER A 134 -8.05 3.69 -4.66
N GLN A 135 -8.08 5.01 -4.72
CA GLN A 135 -8.09 5.76 -5.98
C GLN A 135 -6.81 5.56 -6.78
N SER A 136 -5.66 5.63 -6.12
CA SER A 136 -4.37 5.40 -6.78
C SER A 136 -4.21 3.97 -7.27
N ARG A 137 -4.74 3.00 -6.53
CA ARG A 137 -4.74 1.59 -6.93
C ARG A 137 -5.59 1.34 -8.18
N ILE A 138 -6.79 1.87 -8.24
CA ILE A 138 -7.66 1.74 -9.41
C ILE A 138 -6.96 2.26 -10.65
N HIS A 139 -6.31 3.42 -10.55
CA HIS A 139 -5.55 3.98 -11.67
C HIS A 139 -4.36 3.11 -12.08
N PHE A 140 -3.59 2.61 -11.11
CA PHE A 140 -2.45 1.73 -11.38
C PHE A 140 -2.88 0.40 -12.02
N GLU A 141 -3.91 -0.24 -11.50
CA GLU A 141 -4.45 -1.49 -12.04
C GLU A 141 -4.96 -1.33 -13.46
N LYS A 142 -5.56 -0.18 -13.77
CA LYS A 142 -5.99 0.14 -15.14
C LYS A 142 -4.80 0.22 -16.09
N VAL A 143 -3.75 0.92 -15.72
CA VAL A 143 -2.52 1.02 -16.53
C VAL A 143 -1.86 -0.35 -16.69
N GLU A 144 -1.75 -1.11 -15.62
CA GLU A 144 -1.18 -2.45 -15.63
C GLU A 144 -1.96 -3.40 -16.56
N LYS A 145 -3.29 -3.33 -16.53
CA LYS A 145 -4.14 -4.10 -17.42
C LYS A 145 -3.94 -3.71 -18.89
N GLU A 146 -3.90 -2.42 -19.19
CA GLU A 146 -3.64 -1.93 -20.55
C GLU A 146 -2.31 -2.43 -21.09
N ILE A 147 -1.27 -2.42 -20.26
CA ILE A 147 0.06 -2.94 -20.62
C ILE A 147 0.00 -4.46 -20.83
N THR A 148 -0.64 -5.19 -19.94
CA THR A 148 -0.82 -6.64 -20.06
C THR A 148 -1.55 -7.00 -21.36
N ASP A 149 -2.60 -6.28 -21.71
CA ASP A 149 -3.35 -6.46 -22.96
C ASP A 149 -2.47 -6.15 -24.19
N GLN A 150 -1.63 -5.13 -24.11
CA GLN A 150 -0.66 -4.78 -25.16
C GLN A 150 0.38 -5.88 -25.35
N LEU A 151 0.92 -6.42 -24.26
CA LEU A 151 1.91 -7.50 -24.31
C LEU A 151 1.32 -8.82 -24.81
N ALA A 152 0.05 -9.10 -24.49
CA ALA A 152 -0.64 -10.28 -24.99
C ALA A 152 -0.78 -10.33 -26.52
N ARG A 153 -0.76 -9.18 -27.17
CA ARG A 153 -0.78 -9.06 -28.63
C ARG A 153 0.56 -9.38 -29.28
N ASN A 154 1.63 -9.35 -28.51
CA ASN A 154 2.97 -9.66 -29.00
C ASN A 154 3.28 -11.15 -28.81
N LYS A 155 3.14 -11.91 -29.89
CA LYS A 155 3.37 -13.37 -29.89
C LYS A 155 4.82 -13.78 -29.62
N SER A 156 5.78 -12.86 -29.74
CA SER A 156 7.19 -13.12 -29.48
C SER A 156 7.54 -13.10 -27.99
N LEU A 157 6.66 -12.56 -27.14
CA LEU A 157 6.85 -12.50 -25.69
C LEU A 157 6.05 -13.61 -24.99
N THR A 158 6.76 -14.53 -24.35
CA THR A 158 6.14 -15.59 -23.56
C THR A 158 5.77 -15.07 -22.18
N PRO A 159 4.48 -15.17 -21.75
CA PRO A 159 4.09 -14.78 -20.39
C PRO A 159 4.94 -15.48 -19.33
N GLY A 160 5.44 -14.73 -18.34
CA GLY A 160 6.31 -15.24 -17.28
C GLY A 160 7.80 -15.36 -17.63
N SER A 161 8.22 -15.08 -18.86
CA SER A 161 9.63 -15.03 -19.24
C SER A 161 10.32 -13.78 -18.68
N ASN A 162 11.66 -13.81 -18.62
CA ASN A 162 12.45 -12.64 -18.22
C ASN A 162 12.23 -11.43 -19.14
N GLU A 163 12.16 -11.68 -20.44
CA GLU A 163 11.90 -10.63 -21.44
C GLU A 163 10.54 -9.99 -21.24
N TYR A 164 9.53 -10.77 -20.91
CA TYR A 164 8.20 -10.28 -20.57
C TYR A 164 8.24 -9.37 -19.35
N ARG A 165 8.91 -9.77 -18.26
CA ARG A 165 9.06 -8.96 -17.05
C ARG A 165 9.80 -7.65 -17.30
N ILE A 166 10.90 -7.71 -18.05
CA ILE A 166 11.69 -6.52 -18.38
C ILE A 166 10.86 -5.53 -19.19
N THR A 167 10.13 -6.03 -20.18
CA THR A 167 9.25 -5.20 -21.02
C THR A 167 8.11 -4.61 -20.22
N MET A 168 7.49 -5.39 -19.34
CA MET A 168 6.44 -4.93 -18.43
C MET A 168 6.93 -3.80 -17.51
N ASP A 169 8.08 -3.97 -16.88
CA ASP A 169 8.68 -2.95 -16.01
C ASP A 169 9.04 -1.68 -16.77
N ARG A 170 9.57 -1.78 -17.96
CA ARG A 170 9.87 -0.64 -18.82
C ARG A 170 8.61 0.15 -19.15
N LEU A 171 7.56 -0.53 -19.59
CA LEU A 171 6.30 0.12 -19.95
C LEU A 171 5.60 0.76 -18.73
N LEU A 172 5.69 0.12 -17.56
CA LEU A 172 5.19 0.72 -16.32
C LEU A 172 5.95 2.02 -15.98
N ARG A 173 7.27 2.01 -16.09
CA ARG A 173 8.10 3.21 -15.84
C ARG A 173 7.78 4.34 -16.81
N GLU A 174 7.56 4.02 -18.07
CA GLU A 174 7.17 5.02 -19.08
C GLU A 174 5.82 5.66 -18.78
N ARG A 175 4.87 4.91 -18.21
CA ARG A 175 3.50 5.40 -17.96
C ARG A 175 3.27 6.00 -16.58
N VAL A 176 3.88 5.45 -15.54
CA VAL A 176 3.65 5.87 -14.15
C VAL A 176 4.87 6.44 -13.46
N GLY A 177 6.02 6.47 -14.12
CA GLY A 177 7.28 6.93 -13.57
C GLY A 177 8.10 5.83 -12.91
N ASP A 178 9.29 6.17 -12.42
CA ASP A 178 10.19 5.22 -11.79
C ASP A 178 9.69 4.82 -10.40
N PRO A 179 9.84 3.51 -10.04
CA PRO A 179 9.51 3.07 -8.70
C PRO A 179 10.48 3.65 -7.66
N GLN A 180 9.94 4.06 -6.53
CA GLN A 180 10.72 4.56 -5.41
C GLN A 180 11.45 3.40 -4.69
N LYS A 181 12.65 3.67 -4.21
CA LYS A 181 13.46 2.73 -3.42
C LYS A 181 13.13 2.82 -1.94
#